data_41ca49bfdade95109c7727441628eef0
#
_entry.id   41ca49bfdade95109c7727441628eef0
#
_cell.length_a   1.000
_cell.length_b   1.000
_cell.length_c   1.000
_cell.angle_alpha   90.00
_cell.angle_beta   90.00
_cell.angle_gamma   90.00
#
_symmetry.space_group_name_H-M   'P 1'
#
loop_
_entity.id
_entity.type
_entity.pdbx_description
1 polymer ?
#
loop_
_entity_poly.entity_id
_entity_poly.type
_entity_poly.pdbx_seq_one_letter_code
_entity_poly.pdbx_strand_id
1 'polypeptide(L)'
;MPAVRPVVAVAEPLIAFRDVSLSIGGHEILRNINMTIGKGEFVCVVGPSGCGKTTTLRLIAGLMKPSSGTVTYQGKPVGAPRQDIAIMFQDYGRALLPWRTVAGNVSLAMESLGTPKAERAGRIDELLAKVGLRGQNDRYPNQLSGGMQQRLQIARCLAQNPAVLLMDEPFGALDAMTRQALQDEVLAIVAATGATVFFVTHDLEEAVYLGDRVVGLLPHPGRVAKTVSVNLPRPRDQLTSRETPEFLRLRRELFDFIKEAEA
;
A
#
# COMPACT_ATOMS: atom_id res chain seq x y z
N MET A 1 15.60 28.09 20.46
CA MET A 1 15.13 28.36 19.09
C MET A 1 15.07 27.04 18.36
N PRO A 2 13.91 26.55 17.92
CA PRO A 2 13.83 25.31 17.14
C PRO A 2 14.37 25.60 15.73
N ALA A 3 15.28 24.73 15.27
CA ALA A 3 15.87 24.79 13.96
C ALA A 3 14.80 24.64 12.87
N VAL A 4 14.64 25.66 12.05
CA VAL A 4 13.84 25.65 10.82
C VAL A 4 14.49 24.61 9.89
N ARG A 5 13.78 23.52 9.60
CA ARG A 5 14.20 22.57 8.55
C ARG A 5 14.25 23.34 7.22
N PRO A 6 15.35 23.25 6.46
CA PRO A 6 15.42 23.89 5.15
C PRO A 6 14.35 23.26 4.24
N VAL A 7 13.73 24.09 3.40
CA VAL A 7 12.87 23.67 2.30
C VAL A 7 13.66 22.68 1.46
N VAL A 8 13.31 21.40 1.57
CA VAL A 8 13.94 20.31 0.81
C VAL A 8 13.69 20.62 -0.66
N ALA A 9 14.77 20.78 -1.42
CA ALA A 9 14.73 20.78 -2.87
C ALA A 9 13.86 19.59 -3.31
N VAL A 10 12.91 19.82 -4.22
CA VAL A 10 11.96 18.80 -4.70
C VAL A 10 12.80 17.70 -5.34
N ALA A 11 13.12 16.67 -4.54
CA ALA A 11 13.73 15.46 -5.03
C ALA A 11 12.81 14.89 -6.12
N GLU A 12 13.38 14.39 -7.21
CA GLU A 12 12.58 13.77 -8.28
C GLU A 12 11.64 12.72 -7.67
N PRO A 13 10.34 12.78 -7.99
CA PRO A 13 9.38 11.84 -7.42
C PRO A 13 9.73 10.40 -7.83
N LEU A 14 9.59 9.47 -6.92
CA LEU A 14 9.81 8.05 -7.21
C LEU A 14 8.78 7.56 -8.24
N ILE A 15 7.50 7.95 -8.05
CA ILE A 15 6.40 7.65 -8.96
C ILE A 15 5.73 8.97 -9.34
N ALA A 16 5.41 9.14 -10.62
CA ALA A 16 4.64 10.28 -11.08
C ALA A 16 3.57 9.87 -12.10
N PHE A 17 2.39 10.44 -11.94
CA PHE A 17 1.30 10.45 -12.91
C PHE A 17 1.26 11.81 -13.56
N ARG A 18 1.27 11.86 -14.90
CA ARG A 18 1.19 13.09 -15.69
C ARG A 18 0.07 12.95 -16.70
N ASP A 19 -1.01 13.69 -16.48
CA ASP A 19 -2.22 13.76 -17.33
C ASP A 19 -2.79 12.38 -17.67
N VAL A 20 -2.74 11.45 -16.71
CA VAL A 20 -3.12 10.06 -16.91
C VAL A 20 -4.63 9.91 -16.99
N SER A 21 -5.12 9.40 -18.15
CA SER A 21 -6.51 8.98 -18.31
C SER A 21 -6.55 7.52 -18.76
N LEU A 22 -7.63 6.83 -18.38
CA LEU A 22 -7.86 5.43 -18.74
C LEU A 22 -9.30 5.18 -19.07
N SER A 23 -9.54 4.56 -20.23
CA SER A 23 -10.86 4.06 -20.66
C SER A 23 -10.81 2.55 -20.85
N ILE A 24 -11.86 1.85 -20.41
CA ILE A 24 -12.03 0.40 -20.56
C ILE A 24 -13.42 0.16 -21.15
N GLY A 25 -13.49 -0.56 -22.28
CA GLY A 25 -14.77 -0.86 -22.94
C GLY A 25 -15.59 0.37 -23.31
N GLY A 26 -14.94 1.49 -23.66
CA GLY A 26 -15.60 2.76 -23.97
C GLY A 26 -15.98 3.61 -22.74
N HIS A 27 -15.82 3.09 -21.52
CA HIS A 27 -16.09 3.84 -20.29
C HIS A 27 -14.82 4.48 -19.76
N GLU A 28 -14.88 5.78 -19.47
CA GLU A 28 -13.75 6.49 -18.86
C GLU A 28 -13.70 6.19 -17.36
N ILE A 29 -12.65 5.48 -16.93
CA ILE A 29 -12.44 5.06 -15.55
C ILE A 29 -11.66 6.11 -14.76
N LEU A 30 -10.60 6.68 -15.38
CA LEU A 30 -9.77 7.73 -14.80
C LEU A 30 -9.62 8.88 -15.78
N ARG A 31 -9.64 10.11 -15.27
CA ARG A 31 -9.47 11.33 -16.04
C ARG A 31 -8.41 12.22 -15.43
N ASN A 32 -7.41 12.56 -16.22
CA ASN A 32 -6.41 13.59 -15.92
C ASN A 32 -5.82 13.45 -14.49
N ILE A 33 -5.41 12.23 -14.14
CA ILE A 33 -4.75 11.98 -12.86
C ILE A 33 -3.36 12.61 -12.90
N ASN A 34 -3.13 13.55 -12.00
CA ASN A 34 -1.85 14.18 -11.76
C ASN A 34 -1.49 14.02 -10.28
N MET A 35 -0.47 13.23 -9.98
CA MET A 35 0.06 13.06 -8.62
C MET A 35 1.49 12.54 -8.66
N THR A 36 2.21 12.80 -7.59
CA THR A 36 3.58 12.31 -7.38
C THR A 36 3.68 11.58 -6.07
N ILE A 37 4.61 10.63 -5.96
CA ILE A 37 4.91 9.90 -4.73
C ILE A 37 6.41 9.96 -4.52
N GLY A 38 6.82 10.46 -3.38
CA GLY A 38 8.21 10.57 -2.96
C GLY A 38 8.79 9.22 -2.53
N LYS A 39 10.11 9.09 -2.57
CA LYS A 39 10.80 7.90 -2.02
C LYS A 39 10.60 7.83 -0.52
N GLY A 40 10.21 6.65 -0.01
CA GLY A 40 9.95 6.41 1.41
C GLY A 40 8.64 7.04 1.93
N GLU A 41 7.82 7.62 1.04
CA GLU A 41 6.54 8.20 1.40
C GLU A 41 5.48 7.10 1.55
N PHE A 42 4.61 7.23 2.55
CA PHE A 42 3.42 6.41 2.73
C PHE A 42 2.20 7.21 2.24
N VAL A 43 1.74 6.93 1.02
CA VAL A 43 0.58 7.61 0.42
C VAL A 43 -0.65 6.72 0.53
N CYS A 44 -1.70 7.22 1.20
CA CYS A 44 -3.00 6.58 1.26
C CYS A 44 -3.94 7.18 0.21
N VAL A 45 -4.72 6.33 -0.46
CA VAL A 45 -5.74 6.74 -1.43
C VAL A 45 -7.11 6.32 -0.95
N VAL A 46 -7.99 7.30 -0.82
CA VAL A 46 -9.37 7.13 -0.36
C VAL A 46 -10.37 7.64 -1.39
N GLY A 47 -11.61 7.20 -1.30
CA GLY A 47 -12.69 7.62 -2.18
C GLY A 47 -13.81 6.60 -2.26
N PRO A 48 -14.99 6.96 -2.80
CA PRO A 48 -16.12 6.05 -2.97
C PRO A 48 -15.76 4.80 -3.80
N SER A 49 -16.63 3.78 -3.73
CA SER A 49 -16.48 2.61 -4.60
C SER A 49 -16.54 3.03 -6.09
N GLY A 50 -15.72 2.39 -6.91
CA GLY A 50 -15.66 2.69 -8.34
C GLY A 50 -14.90 3.96 -8.75
N CYS A 51 -14.32 4.74 -7.80
CA CYS A 51 -13.54 5.95 -8.16
C CYS A 51 -12.16 5.66 -8.76
N GLY A 52 -11.76 4.40 -8.96
CA GLY A 52 -10.51 4.04 -9.65
C GLY A 52 -9.30 3.81 -8.76
N LYS A 53 -9.43 3.64 -7.44
CA LYS A 53 -8.32 3.38 -6.50
C LYS A 53 -7.48 2.17 -6.93
N THR A 54 -8.11 1.00 -7.07
CA THR A 54 -7.45 -0.23 -7.54
C THR A 54 -6.87 -0.08 -8.94
N THR A 55 -7.55 0.67 -9.81
CA THR A 55 -7.07 0.96 -11.17
C THR A 55 -5.78 1.77 -11.14
N THR A 56 -5.72 2.80 -10.30
CA THR A 56 -4.52 3.62 -10.11
C THR A 56 -3.35 2.77 -9.59
N LEU A 57 -3.61 1.86 -8.63
CA LEU A 57 -2.63 0.91 -8.14
C LEU A 57 -2.11 -0.01 -9.27
N ARG A 58 -3.01 -0.55 -10.12
CA ARG A 58 -2.64 -1.41 -11.24
C ARG A 58 -1.80 -0.70 -12.30
N LEU A 59 -1.99 0.59 -12.48
CA LEU A 59 -1.16 1.41 -13.37
C LEU A 59 0.27 1.54 -12.82
N ILE A 60 0.45 1.78 -11.51
CA ILE A 60 1.77 1.80 -10.87
C ILE A 60 2.46 0.44 -11.01
N ALA A 61 1.70 -0.62 -10.85
CA ALA A 61 2.18 -2.00 -10.93
C ALA A 61 2.62 -2.42 -12.35
N GLY A 62 2.30 -1.64 -13.38
CA GLY A 62 2.51 -2.02 -14.77
C GLY A 62 1.59 -3.14 -15.27
N LEU A 63 0.50 -3.42 -14.54
CA LEU A 63 -0.53 -4.40 -14.91
C LEU A 63 -1.55 -3.83 -15.90
N MET A 64 -1.60 -2.50 -16.00
CA MET A 64 -2.46 -1.78 -16.94
C MET A 64 -1.64 -0.65 -17.58
N LYS A 65 -2.03 -0.27 -18.80
CA LYS A 65 -1.46 0.89 -19.50
C LYS A 65 -2.51 2.00 -19.54
N PRO A 66 -2.12 3.27 -19.34
CA PRO A 66 -3.05 4.38 -19.50
C PRO A 66 -3.47 4.53 -20.96
N SER A 67 -4.67 5.06 -21.20
CA SER A 67 -5.13 5.43 -22.56
C SER A 67 -4.46 6.71 -23.06
N SER A 68 -4.16 7.64 -22.14
CA SER A 68 -3.35 8.84 -22.39
C SER A 68 -2.57 9.24 -21.15
N GLY A 69 -1.59 10.12 -21.33
CA GLY A 69 -0.67 10.52 -20.26
C GLY A 69 0.38 9.45 -19.97
N THR A 70 1.10 9.61 -18.87
CA THR A 70 2.23 8.71 -18.54
C THR A 70 2.34 8.49 -17.05
N VAL A 71 2.51 7.22 -16.65
CA VAL A 71 2.97 6.86 -15.30
C VAL A 71 4.45 6.57 -15.38
N THR A 72 5.25 7.21 -14.54
CA THR A 72 6.69 6.99 -14.46
C THR A 72 7.10 6.44 -13.11
N TYR A 73 8.13 5.62 -13.10
CA TYR A 73 8.84 5.13 -11.94
C TYR A 73 10.33 5.45 -12.10
N GLN A 74 10.92 6.19 -11.17
CA GLN A 74 12.30 6.70 -11.27
C GLN A 74 12.54 7.45 -12.60
N GLY A 75 11.60 8.30 -13.00
CA GLY A 75 11.66 9.05 -14.25
C GLY A 75 11.41 8.25 -15.54
N LYS A 76 11.31 6.92 -15.48
CA LYS A 76 11.08 6.04 -16.66
C LYS A 76 9.61 5.61 -16.75
N PRO A 77 9.01 5.57 -17.95
CA PRO A 77 7.65 5.07 -18.12
C PRO A 77 7.47 3.64 -17.60
N VAL A 78 6.37 3.40 -16.88
CA VAL A 78 5.97 2.07 -16.43
C VAL A 78 5.32 1.34 -17.59
N GLY A 79 5.97 0.30 -18.11
CA GLY A 79 5.47 -0.48 -19.28
C GLY A 79 5.09 -1.93 -18.96
N ALA A 80 5.57 -2.47 -17.84
CA ALA A 80 5.37 -3.85 -17.41
C ALA A 80 5.60 -3.99 -15.90
N PRO A 81 5.14 -5.10 -15.28
CA PRO A 81 5.43 -5.43 -13.89
C PRO A 81 6.94 -5.49 -13.60
N ARG A 82 7.31 -5.07 -12.38
CA ARG A 82 8.71 -4.96 -11.94
C ARG A 82 8.92 -5.77 -10.66
N GLN A 83 10.11 -6.31 -10.49
CA GLN A 83 10.48 -7.09 -9.29
C GLN A 83 10.64 -6.22 -8.03
N ASP A 84 10.98 -4.94 -8.19
CA ASP A 84 11.15 -3.98 -7.10
C ASP A 84 9.82 -3.32 -6.65
N ILE A 85 8.69 -3.72 -7.25
CA ILE A 85 7.33 -3.32 -6.88
C ILE A 85 6.54 -4.56 -6.46
N ALA A 86 6.23 -4.68 -5.17
CA ALA A 86 5.41 -5.77 -4.65
C ALA A 86 3.95 -5.34 -4.53
N ILE A 87 3.03 -6.28 -4.79
CA ILE A 87 1.59 -6.03 -4.74
C ILE A 87 0.93 -6.96 -3.73
N MET A 88 0.17 -6.39 -2.82
CA MET A 88 -0.77 -7.09 -1.96
C MET A 88 -2.19 -6.86 -2.48
N PHE A 89 -2.81 -7.91 -3.00
CA PHE A 89 -4.17 -7.87 -3.53
C PHE A 89 -5.22 -7.98 -2.42
N GLN A 90 -6.40 -7.41 -2.66
CA GLN A 90 -7.54 -7.43 -1.76
C GLN A 90 -8.00 -8.87 -1.41
N ASP A 91 -8.03 -9.77 -2.40
CA ASP A 91 -8.37 -11.18 -2.19
C ASP A 91 -7.13 -11.99 -1.81
N TYR A 92 -6.78 -11.92 -0.51
CA TYR A 92 -5.60 -12.60 0.02
C TYR A 92 -5.70 -14.13 -0.08
N GLY A 93 -6.90 -14.71 0.05
CA GLY A 93 -7.09 -16.16 -0.04
C GLY A 93 -6.73 -16.72 -1.41
N ARG A 94 -7.13 -16.02 -2.49
CA ARG A 94 -6.78 -16.39 -3.87
C ARG A 94 -5.36 -16.03 -4.27
N ALA A 95 -4.74 -15.09 -3.57
CA ALA A 95 -3.38 -14.69 -3.87
C ALA A 95 -2.33 -15.68 -3.35
N LEU A 96 -2.65 -16.48 -2.32
CA LEU A 96 -1.77 -17.52 -1.80
C LEU A 96 -1.83 -18.78 -2.65
N LEU A 97 -0.72 -19.53 -2.72
CA LEU A 97 -0.66 -20.82 -3.42
C LEU A 97 -1.09 -21.93 -2.46
N PRO A 98 -2.29 -22.52 -2.64
CA PRO A 98 -2.85 -23.48 -1.68
C PRO A 98 -2.07 -24.81 -1.62
N TRP A 99 -1.29 -25.12 -2.65
CA TRP A 99 -0.43 -26.31 -2.73
C TRP A 99 0.98 -26.11 -2.19
N ARG A 100 1.32 -24.89 -1.75
CA ARG A 100 2.59 -24.59 -1.08
C ARG A 100 2.35 -24.33 0.41
N THR A 101 3.29 -24.74 1.25
CA THR A 101 3.28 -24.40 2.67
C THR A 101 3.48 -22.89 2.88
N VAL A 102 3.37 -22.42 4.10
CA VAL A 102 3.69 -21.05 4.53
C VAL A 102 5.09 -20.67 4.07
N ALA A 103 6.09 -21.47 4.42
CA ALA A 103 7.48 -21.26 3.97
C ALA A 103 7.59 -21.30 2.44
N GLY A 104 6.89 -22.21 1.78
CA GLY A 104 6.88 -22.33 0.33
C GLY A 104 6.27 -21.12 -0.39
N ASN A 105 5.26 -20.49 0.19
CA ASN A 105 4.67 -19.25 -0.32
C ASN A 105 5.65 -18.09 -0.24
N VAL A 106 6.39 -17.94 0.86
CA VAL A 106 7.42 -16.92 1.02
C VAL A 106 8.63 -17.19 0.11
N SER A 107 9.05 -18.48 0.02
CA SER A 107 10.15 -18.92 -0.84
C SER A 107 9.95 -18.56 -2.30
N LEU A 108 8.69 -18.60 -2.81
CA LEU A 108 8.38 -18.29 -4.21
C LEU A 108 8.93 -16.92 -4.63
N ALA A 109 8.77 -15.92 -3.78
CA ALA A 109 9.27 -14.58 -4.05
C ALA A 109 10.80 -14.56 -4.15
N MET A 110 11.48 -15.31 -3.30
CA MET A 110 12.95 -15.44 -3.33
C MET A 110 13.42 -16.29 -4.52
N GLU A 111 12.64 -17.30 -4.92
CA GLU A 111 12.90 -18.11 -6.12
C GLU A 111 12.91 -17.24 -7.38
N SER A 112 11.93 -16.34 -7.50
CA SER A 112 11.84 -15.42 -8.64
C SER A 112 13.00 -14.42 -8.73
N LEU A 113 13.64 -14.13 -7.59
CA LEU A 113 14.82 -13.27 -7.50
C LEU A 113 16.14 -14.03 -7.67
N GLY A 114 16.10 -15.37 -7.86
CA GLY A 114 17.29 -16.20 -7.95
C GLY A 114 18.04 -16.38 -6.64
N THR A 115 17.43 -16.10 -5.48
CA THR A 115 18.08 -16.27 -4.16
C THR A 115 18.50 -17.74 -3.98
N PRO A 116 19.77 -18.03 -3.61
CA PRO A 116 20.26 -19.39 -3.39
C PRO A 116 19.42 -20.13 -2.34
N LYS A 117 19.14 -21.42 -2.58
CA LYS A 117 18.30 -22.24 -1.68
C LYS A 117 18.82 -22.26 -0.24
N ALA A 118 20.14 -22.28 -0.05
CA ALA A 118 20.77 -22.29 1.26
C ALA A 118 20.49 -21.02 2.10
N GLU A 119 20.23 -19.87 1.43
CA GLU A 119 19.99 -18.59 2.10
C GLU A 119 18.51 -18.36 2.43
N ARG A 120 17.59 -19.13 1.79
CA ARG A 120 16.16 -18.90 1.92
C ARG A 120 15.62 -19.23 3.30
N ALA A 121 16.05 -20.35 3.91
CA ALA A 121 15.46 -20.85 5.14
C ALA A 121 15.55 -19.84 6.29
N GLY A 122 16.73 -19.32 6.59
CA GLY A 122 16.92 -18.30 7.63
C GLY A 122 16.13 -17.03 7.38
N ARG A 123 16.12 -16.55 6.11
CA ARG A 123 15.37 -15.35 5.74
C ARG A 123 13.85 -15.54 5.80
N ILE A 124 13.35 -16.75 5.49
CA ILE A 124 11.94 -17.10 5.65
C ILE A 124 11.55 -17.03 7.12
N ASP A 125 12.36 -17.64 8.02
CA ASP A 125 12.10 -17.64 9.46
C ASP A 125 12.09 -16.23 10.04
N GLU A 126 13.01 -15.36 9.61
CA GLU A 126 13.03 -13.95 10.00
C GLU A 126 11.76 -13.21 9.54
N LEU A 127 11.34 -13.40 8.30
CA LEU A 127 10.14 -12.75 7.75
C LEU A 127 8.87 -13.24 8.43
N LEU A 128 8.74 -14.56 8.64
CA LEU A 128 7.60 -15.13 9.35
C LEU A 128 7.56 -14.68 10.81
N ALA A 129 8.71 -14.52 11.45
CA ALA A 129 8.76 -13.95 12.80
C ALA A 129 8.31 -12.49 12.84
N LYS A 130 8.73 -11.67 11.85
CA LYS A 130 8.34 -10.25 11.74
C LYS A 130 6.82 -10.05 11.57
N VAL A 131 6.15 -10.98 10.93
CA VAL A 131 4.68 -10.91 10.74
C VAL A 131 3.90 -11.77 11.74
N GLY A 132 4.55 -12.24 12.83
CA GLY A 132 3.88 -13.02 13.88
C GLY A 132 3.45 -14.43 13.46
N LEU A 133 4.13 -15.02 12.47
CA LEU A 133 3.91 -16.39 11.98
C LEU A 133 5.04 -17.36 12.33
N ARG A 134 5.83 -17.09 13.37
CA ARG A 134 6.92 -17.96 13.82
C ARG A 134 6.39 -19.38 14.09
N GLY A 135 7.09 -20.40 13.57
CA GLY A 135 6.76 -21.80 13.77
C GLY A 135 5.56 -22.31 12.95
N GLN A 136 5.11 -21.53 11.96
CA GLN A 136 4.01 -21.92 11.07
C GLN A 136 4.49 -22.42 9.69
N ASN A 137 5.78 -22.66 9.52
CA ASN A 137 6.46 -22.92 8.24
C ASN A 137 5.83 -24.00 7.40
N ASP A 138 5.43 -25.13 8.05
CA ASP A 138 4.97 -26.33 7.39
C ASP A 138 3.45 -26.39 7.16
N ARG A 139 2.71 -25.41 7.70
CA ARG A 139 1.27 -25.29 7.47
C ARG A 139 0.96 -24.86 6.05
N TYR A 140 -0.22 -25.25 5.58
CA TYR A 140 -0.79 -24.81 4.31
C TYR A 140 -1.73 -23.62 4.52
N PRO A 141 -1.98 -22.78 3.50
CA PRO A 141 -2.89 -21.63 3.62
C PRO A 141 -4.27 -21.96 4.18
N ASN A 142 -4.85 -23.10 3.82
CA ASN A 142 -6.15 -23.55 4.32
C ASN A 142 -6.18 -23.92 5.82
N GLN A 143 -5.03 -24.05 6.45
CA GLN A 143 -4.86 -24.30 7.88
C GLN A 143 -4.66 -23.01 8.70
N LEU A 144 -4.70 -21.87 8.03
CA LEU A 144 -4.49 -20.54 8.62
C LEU A 144 -5.81 -19.79 8.74
N SER A 145 -5.96 -18.98 9.80
CA SER A 145 -7.03 -17.99 9.87
C SER A 145 -6.86 -16.91 8.81
N GLY A 146 -7.91 -16.15 8.50
CA GLY A 146 -7.85 -15.05 7.53
C GLY A 146 -6.74 -14.03 7.85
N GLY A 147 -6.61 -13.63 9.12
CA GLY A 147 -5.53 -12.75 9.57
C GLY A 147 -4.13 -13.35 9.39
N MET A 148 -3.97 -14.66 9.62
CA MET A 148 -2.69 -15.34 9.37
C MET A 148 -2.37 -15.42 7.87
N GLN A 149 -3.38 -15.60 7.01
CA GLN A 149 -3.19 -15.58 5.55
C GLN A 149 -2.75 -14.19 5.06
N GLN A 150 -3.31 -13.11 5.62
CA GLN A 150 -2.87 -11.74 5.32
C GLN A 150 -1.43 -11.49 5.77
N ARG A 151 -1.06 -11.92 6.97
CA ARG A 151 0.33 -11.85 7.47
C ARG A 151 1.28 -12.62 6.56
N LEU A 152 0.88 -13.80 6.07
CA LEU A 152 1.66 -14.56 5.10
C LEU A 152 1.83 -13.81 3.77
N GLN A 153 0.78 -13.13 3.30
CA GLN A 153 0.88 -12.31 2.09
C GLN A 153 1.84 -11.13 2.27
N ILE A 154 1.82 -10.47 3.43
CA ILE A 154 2.79 -9.42 3.77
C ILE A 154 4.22 -10.01 3.76
N ALA A 155 4.46 -11.15 4.43
CA ALA A 155 5.77 -11.80 4.43
C ALA A 155 6.26 -12.12 3.00
N ARG A 156 5.37 -12.60 2.12
CA ARG A 156 5.69 -12.88 0.72
C ARG A 156 6.05 -11.61 -0.06
N CYS A 157 5.33 -10.50 0.15
CA CYS A 157 5.67 -9.22 -0.46
C CYS A 157 7.04 -8.72 0.01
N LEU A 158 7.32 -8.81 1.31
CA LEU A 158 8.60 -8.41 1.90
C LEU A 158 9.77 -9.28 1.45
N ALA A 159 9.52 -10.55 1.12
CA ALA A 159 10.55 -11.46 0.60
C ALA A 159 11.17 -10.98 -0.72
N GLN A 160 10.45 -10.13 -1.47
CA GLN A 160 10.96 -9.48 -2.68
C GLN A 160 11.94 -8.32 -2.37
N ASN A 161 12.05 -7.89 -1.10
CA ASN A 161 12.77 -6.67 -0.72
C ASN A 161 12.37 -5.46 -1.58
N PRO A 162 11.07 -5.13 -1.65
CA PRO A 162 10.56 -4.17 -2.62
C PRO A 162 10.97 -2.74 -2.26
N ALA A 163 11.24 -1.92 -3.29
CA ALA A 163 11.35 -0.48 -3.14
C ALA A 163 9.97 0.19 -3.02
N VAL A 164 8.94 -0.43 -3.61
CA VAL A 164 7.55 0.03 -3.55
C VAL A 164 6.64 -1.12 -3.13
N LEU A 165 5.77 -0.85 -2.17
CA LEU A 165 4.73 -1.75 -1.69
C LEU A 165 3.36 -1.19 -2.05
N LEU A 166 2.62 -1.89 -2.89
CA LEU A 166 1.27 -1.56 -3.30
C LEU A 166 0.29 -2.42 -2.51
N MET A 167 -0.64 -1.79 -1.80
CA MET A 167 -1.61 -2.49 -0.95
C MET A 167 -3.03 -2.07 -1.33
N ASP A 168 -3.88 -3.04 -1.70
CA ASP A 168 -5.28 -2.82 -2.08
C ASP A 168 -6.20 -3.36 -0.99
N GLU A 169 -6.74 -2.49 -0.14
CA GLU A 169 -7.62 -2.80 1.00
C GLU A 169 -7.13 -3.96 1.88
N PRO A 170 -5.87 -3.94 2.34
CA PRO A 170 -5.24 -5.11 2.93
C PRO A 170 -5.85 -5.56 4.26
N PHE A 171 -6.67 -4.74 4.92
CA PHE A 171 -7.20 -5.02 6.25
C PHE A 171 -8.72 -5.17 6.30
N GLY A 172 -9.40 -5.14 5.16
CA GLY A 172 -10.87 -5.06 5.08
C GLY A 172 -11.62 -6.23 5.73
N ALA A 173 -11.02 -7.43 5.79
CA ALA A 173 -11.66 -8.65 6.31
C ALA A 173 -11.24 -9.00 7.76
N LEU A 174 -10.55 -8.09 8.47
CA LEU A 174 -10.03 -8.35 9.81
C LEU A 174 -10.93 -7.76 10.90
N ASP A 175 -10.96 -8.45 12.05
CA ASP A 175 -11.47 -7.86 13.28
C ASP A 175 -10.61 -6.66 13.73
N ALA A 176 -11.18 -5.81 14.58
CA ALA A 176 -10.55 -4.54 14.96
C ALA A 176 -9.16 -4.71 15.60
N MET A 177 -8.99 -5.68 16.52
CA MET A 177 -7.73 -5.87 17.24
C MET A 177 -6.63 -6.41 16.32
N THR A 178 -6.96 -7.39 15.47
CA THR A 178 -6.02 -7.94 14.47
C THR A 178 -5.63 -6.87 13.46
N ARG A 179 -6.57 -6.03 13.03
CA ARG A 179 -6.33 -4.91 12.10
C ARG A 179 -5.33 -3.92 12.68
N GLN A 180 -5.55 -3.46 13.91
CA GLN A 180 -4.64 -2.52 14.59
C GLN A 180 -3.23 -3.09 14.73
N ALA A 181 -3.10 -4.34 15.18
CA ALA A 181 -1.80 -5.00 15.29
C ALA A 181 -1.06 -5.07 13.94
N LEU A 182 -1.78 -5.38 12.85
CA LEU A 182 -1.18 -5.43 11.51
C LEU A 182 -0.82 -4.04 10.96
N GLN A 183 -1.59 -3.01 11.28
CA GLN A 183 -1.24 -1.63 10.94
C GLN A 183 0.08 -1.23 11.58
N ASP A 184 0.28 -1.55 12.85
CA ASP A 184 1.52 -1.26 13.57
C ASP A 184 2.70 -2.07 13.00
N GLU A 185 2.48 -3.35 12.67
CA GLU A 185 3.48 -4.19 12.00
C GLU A 185 3.90 -3.60 10.64
N VAL A 186 2.95 -3.16 9.82
CA VAL A 186 3.24 -2.52 8.52
C VAL A 186 4.04 -1.23 8.71
N LEU A 187 3.66 -0.37 9.68
CA LEU A 187 4.43 0.84 9.97
C LEU A 187 5.85 0.53 10.42
N ALA A 188 6.04 -0.47 11.30
CA ALA A 188 7.36 -0.89 11.76
C ALA A 188 8.23 -1.43 10.61
N ILE A 189 7.65 -2.24 9.72
CA ILE A 189 8.32 -2.78 8.55
C ILE A 189 8.73 -1.67 7.58
N VAL A 190 7.82 -0.75 7.27
CA VAL A 190 8.11 0.40 6.38
C VAL A 190 9.20 1.28 6.97
N ALA A 191 9.16 1.55 8.28
CA ALA A 191 10.21 2.31 8.96
C ALA A 191 11.58 1.61 8.89
N ALA A 192 11.61 0.28 9.01
CA ALA A 192 12.85 -0.50 8.98
C ALA A 192 13.42 -0.69 7.57
N THR A 193 12.58 -0.69 6.53
CA THR A 193 13.01 -0.95 5.14
C THR A 193 13.17 0.32 4.31
N GLY A 194 12.54 1.42 4.70
CA GLY A 194 12.45 2.64 3.90
C GLY A 194 11.63 2.47 2.62
N ALA A 195 10.79 1.44 2.53
CA ALA A 195 9.94 1.19 1.39
C ALA A 195 8.93 2.33 1.18
N THR A 196 8.66 2.66 -0.07
CA THR A 196 7.57 3.57 -0.45
C THR A 196 6.27 2.80 -0.48
N VAL A 197 5.19 3.36 0.05
CA VAL A 197 3.90 2.67 0.12
C VAL A 197 2.82 3.44 -0.62
N PHE A 198 2.07 2.73 -1.46
CA PHE A 198 0.81 3.18 -2.03
C PHE A 198 -0.31 2.30 -1.49
N PHE A 199 -1.14 2.86 -0.66
CA PHE A 199 -2.12 2.15 0.15
C PHE A 199 -3.53 2.58 -0.23
N VAL A 200 -4.34 1.65 -0.69
CA VAL A 200 -5.75 1.88 -1.01
C VAL A 200 -6.61 1.41 0.15
N THR A 201 -7.50 2.27 0.64
CA THR A 201 -8.48 1.94 1.66
C THR A 201 -9.76 2.77 1.50
N HIS A 202 -10.86 2.27 2.03
CA HIS A 202 -12.09 3.03 2.25
C HIS A 202 -12.21 3.52 3.71
N ASP A 203 -11.32 3.11 4.60
CA ASP A 203 -11.30 3.52 5.99
C ASP A 203 -10.45 4.77 6.18
N LEU A 204 -11.11 5.89 6.53
CA LEU A 204 -10.46 7.19 6.69
C LEU A 204 -9.52 7.23 7.90
N GLU A 205 -9.83 6.47 8.95
CA GLU A 205 -8.98 6.40 10.14
C GLU A 205 -7.68 5.62 9.83
N GLU A 206 -7.77 4.56 9.03
CA GLU A 206 -6.57 3.88 8.50
C GLU A 206 -5.71 4.83 7.68
N ALA A 207 -6.34 5.58 6.77
CA ALA A 207 -5.61 6.50 5.89
C ALA A 207 -4.84 7.57 6.68
N VAL A 208 -5.47 8.15 7.72
CA VAL A 208 -4.82 9.15 8.60
C VAL A 208 -3.80 8.48 9.51
N TYR A 209 -4.10 7.27 10.03
CA TYR A 209 -3.18 6.58 10.93
C TYR A 209 -1.89 6.11 10.25
N LEU A 210 -1.96 5.66 9.00
CA LEU A 210 -0.83 5.07 8.28
C LEU A 210 -0.08 6.10 7.41
N GLY A 211 -0.81 6.96 6.72
CA GLY A 211 -0.28 7.83 5.67
C GLY A 211 0.59 8.98 6.17
N ASP A 212 1.55 9.38 5.36
CA ASP A 212 2.18 10.70 5.44
C ASP A 212 1.36 11.72 4.63
N ARG A 213 0.59 11.21 3.67
CA ARG A 213 -0.33 11.98 2.83
C ARG A 213 -1.53 11.13 2.44
N VAL A 214 -2.71 11.77 2.39
CA VAL A 214 -3.94 11.15 1.90
C VAL A 214 -4.38 11.84 0.62
N VAL A 215 -4.65 11.05 -0.42
CA VAL A 215 -5.17 11.50 -1.71
C VAL A 215 -6.62 11.04 -1.84
N GLY A 216 -7.54 11.99 -1.99
CA GLY A 216 -8.95 11.75 -2.21
C GLY A 216 -9.31 11.70 -3.69
N LEU A 217 -9.90 10.59 -4.13
CA LEU A 217 -10.43 10.43 -5.48
C LEU A 217 -11.95 10.59 -5.49
N LEU A 218 -12.45 11.31 -6.48
CA LEU A 218 -13.88 11.37 -6.83
C LEU A 218 -14.20 10.40 -7.96
N PRO A 219 -15.41 9.82 -8.00
CA PRO A 219 -15.85 8.91 -9.07
C PRO A 219 -16.36 9.65 -10.32
N HIS A 220 -16.63 8.90 -11.39
CA HIS A 220 -17.42 9.24 -12.58
C HIS A 220 -16.95 10.45 -13.41
N PRO A 221 -15.75 10.44 -14.01
CA PRO A 221 -14.65 9.49 -13.90
C PRO A 221 -13.78 9.76 -12.70
N GLY A 222 -12.94 8.77 -12.33
CA GLY A 222 -11.98 8.89 -11.26
C GLY A 222 -11.03 10.06 -11.49
N ARG A 223 -10.93 10.98 -10.51
CA ARG A 223 -10.01 12.13 -10.54
C ARG A 223 -9.49 12.47 -9.16
N VAL A 224 -8.28 12.98 -9.09
CA VAL A 224 -7.74 13.53 -7.83
C VAL A 224 -8.47 14.83 -7.52
N ALA A 225 -9.11 14.90 -6.37
CA ALA A 225 -9.87 16.08 -5.97
C ALA A 225 -9.38 16.68 -4.63
N LYS A 226 -8.72 15.88 -3.81
CA LYS A 226 -8.20 16.34 -2.53
C LYS A 226 -6.84 15.71 -2.25
N THR A 227 -5.96 16.48 -1.62
CA THR A 227 -4.68 15.99 -1.09
C THR A 227 -4.46 16.61 0.27
N VAL A 228 -4.22 15.78 1.27
CA VAL A 228 -4.05 16.22 2.65
C VAL A 228 -2.75 15.65 3.19
N SER A 229 -1.87 16.51 3.73
CA SER A 229 -0.66 16.10 4.43
C SER A 229 -1.00 15.69 5.86
N VAL A 230 -0.40 14.59 6.32
CA VAL A 230 -0.62 14.07 7.67
C VAL A 230 0.62 14.32 8.51
N ASN A 231 0.58 15.36 9.35
CA ASN A 231 1.69 15.79 10.18
C ASN A 231 1.61 15.19 11.60
N LEU A 232 1.29 13.90 11.69
CA LEU A 232 1.29 13.19 12.96
C LEU A 232 2.70 12.71 13.33
N PRO A 233 3.12 12.83 14.59
CA PRO A 233 4.41 12.31 15.06
C PRO A 233 4.58 10.82 14.80
N ARG A 234 5.82 10.36 14.63
CA ARG A 234 6.20 8.95 14.58
C ARG A 234 7.15 8.63 15.76
N PRO A 235 7.14 7.44 16.35
CA PRO A 235 6.22 6.32 16.04
C PRO A 235 4.77 6.66 16.40
N ARG A 236 3.82 6.11 15.64
CA ARG A 236 2.38 6.25 15.90
C ARG A 236 1.90 5.16 16.86
N ASP A 237 0.92 5.49 17.67
CA ASP A 237 0.28 4.59 18.64
C ASP A 237 -1.22 4.57 18.41
N GLN A 238 -1.85 3.40 18.51
CA GLN A 238 -3.26 3.19 18.17
C GLN A 238 -4.23 4.02 19.01
N LEU A 239 -3.87 4.35 20.25
CA LEU A 239 -4.71 5.15 21.13
C LEU A 239 -4.32 6.63 21.06
N THR A 240 -3.11 6.96 21.47
CA THR A 240 -2.69 8.35 21.66
C THR A 240 -2.62 9.14 20.33
N SER A 241 -2.22 8.51 19.21
CA SER A 241 -2.21 9.22 17.92
C SER A 241 -3.62 9.54 17.43
N ARG A 242 -4.60 8.65 17.67
CA ARG A 242 -5.99 8.83 17.25
C ARG A 242 -6.76 9.85 18.10
N GLU A 243 -6.28 10.13 19.31
CA GLU A 243 -6.87 11.12 20.22
C GLU A 243 -6.34 12.55 19.96
N THR A 244 -5.31 12.69 19.13
CA THR A 244 -4.75 14.02 18.85
C THR A 244 -5.75 14.93 18.12
N PRO A 245 -5.79 16.24 18.44
CA PRO A 245 -6.64 17.18 17.72
C PRO A 245 -6.41 17.17 16.21
N GLU A 246 -5.17 16.98 15.78
CA GLU A 246 -4.81 16.90 14.36
C GLU A 246 -5.40 15.67 13.66
N PHE A 247 -5.36 14.49 14.30
CA PHE A 247 -6.01 13.28 13.76
C PHE A 247 -7.52 13.49 13.60
N LEU A 248 -8.17 14.03 14.63
CA LEU A 248 -9.62 14.28 14.61
C LEU A 248 -10.00 15.31 13.55
N ARG A 249 -9.20 16.35 13.37
CA ARG A 249 -9.37 17.36 12.30
C ARG A 249 -9.27 16.72 10.92
N LEU A 250 -8.21 15.96 10.67
CA LEU A 250 -7.97 15.29 9.38
C LEU A 250 -9.06 14.27 9.04
N ARG A 251 -9.46 13.46 10.04
CA ARG A 251 -10.58 12.51 9.89
C ARG A 251 -11.86 13.23 9.48
N ARG A 252 -12.20 14.34 10.14
CA ARG A 252 -13.37 15.16 9.84
C ARG A 252 -13.30 15.72 8.42
N GLU A 253 -12.17 16.29 8.06
CA GLU A 253 -11.94 16.87 6.74
C GLU A 253 -12.11 15.85 5.60
N LEU A 254 -11.61 14.62 5.79
CA LEU A 254 -11.77 13.54 4.83
C LEU A 254 -13.20 12.99 4.80
N PHE A 255 -13.87 12.91 5.97
CA PHE A 255 -15.26 12.49 6.06
C PHE A 255 -16.19 13.45 5.29
N ASP A 256 -16.03 14.75 5.51
CA ASP A 256 -16.82 15.77 4.82
C ASP A 256 -16.57 15.69 3.30
N PHE A 257 -15.32 15.50 2.86
CA PHE A 257 -14.96 15.29 1.46
C PHE A 257 -15.66 14.08 0.84
N ILE A 258 -15.67 12.91 1.52
CA ILE A 258 -16.34 11.70 1.00
C ILE A 258 -17.84 11.89 0.96
N LYS A 259 -18.43 12.50 2.00
CA LYS A 259 -19.87 12.77 2.07
C LYS A 259 -20.34 13.67 0.92
N GLU A 260 -19.58 14.70 0.57
CA GLU A 260 -19.86 15.57 -0.57
C GLU A 260 -19.71 14.83 -1.92
N ALA A 261 -18.83 13.84 -1.97
CA ALA A 261 -18.61 13.04 -3.18
C ALA A 261 -19.69 12.00 -3.46
N GLU A 262 -20.49 11.63 -2.45
CA GLU A 262 -21.59 10.64 -2.53
C GLU A 262 -22.96 11.31 -2.65
N ALA A 263 -23.04 12.63 -2.44
CA ALA A 263 -24.27 13.43 -2.58
C ALA A 263 -24.55 13.82 -4.05
#